data_4887bed6323ea08e6bc81d5fc42d54c0
#
_entry.id   4887bed6323ea08e6bc81d5fc42d54c0
#
_cell.length_a   1.000
_cell.length_b   1.000
_cell.length_c   1.000
_cell.angle_alpha   90.00
_cell.angle_beta   90.00
_cell.angle_gamma   90.00
#
_symmetry.space_group_name_H-M   'P 1'
#
loop_
_entity.id
_entity.type
_entity.pdbx_description
1 polymer ?
#
loop_
_entity_poly.entity_id
_entity_poly.type
_entity_poly.pdbx_seq_one_letter_code
_entity_poly.pdbx_strand_id
1 'polypeptide(L)'
;RGVQEATGDFILVQDADLEYDPADYLPMLEELGRAERRSVYGSRPLGIIRDCGWRWPFPGRHADQGLGPWVMNIVLVSLFLLLFRRWITDSLTAYKIYPTALIKSFSVKTCGFETDHELTCKLLKAGISIVEVPIAYEPRSLEEGKKIRPLDGLIALWTIVRFRFVD
;
A
#
# COMPACT_ATOMS: atom_id res chain seq x y z
N ARG A 1 3.74 -10.36 14.99
CA ARG A 1 4.87 -11.12 15.52
C ARG A 1 6.16 -10.78 14.75
N GLY A 2 6.22 -10.90 13.42
CA GLY A 2 7.42 -10.55 12.62
C GLY A 2 7.94 -9.14 12.87
N VAL A 3 7.07 -8.14 13.01
CA VAL A 3 7.46 -6.77 13.35
C VAL A 3 8.22 -6.69 14.68
N GLN A 4 7.83 -7.45 15.67
CA GLN A 4 8.48 -7.44 17.00
C GLN A 4 9.89 -8.06 16.96
N GLU A 5 10.08 -9.05 16.10
CA GLU A 5 11.36 -9.75 15.94
C GLU A 5 12.34 -9.01 15.00
N ALA A 6 11.86 -8.06 14.20
CA ALA A 6 12.71 -7.32 13.27
C ALA A 6 13.79 -6.52 14.02
N THR A 7 15.04 -6.61 13.60
CA THR A 7 16.20 -5.93 14.21
C THR A 7 16.84 -4.89 13.30
N GLY A 8 16.51 -4.89 11.99
CA GLY A 8 17.00 -3.91 11.03
C GLY A 8 16.37 -2.52 11.21
N ASP A 9 16.94 -1.52 10.58
CA ASP A 9 16.45 -0.13 10.64
C ASP A 9 15.10 0.03 9.94
N PHE A 10 14.82 -0.80 8.94
CA PHE A 10 13.59 -0.80 8.16
C PHE A 10 12.97 -2.18 8.09
N ILE A 11 11.64 -2.21 8.01
CA ILE A 11 10.84 -3.41 7.73
C ILE A 11 10.29 -3.27 6.33
N LEU A 12 10.56 -4.25 5.49
CA LEU A 12 9.99 -4.40 4.17
C LEU A 12 8.96 -5.54 4.20
N VAL A 13 7.79 -5.29 3.65
CA VAL A 13 6.75 -6.32 3.48
C VAL A 13 6.91 -6.94 2.10
N GLN A 14 7.02 -8.26 2.05
CA GLN A 14 7.13 -9.07 0.84
C GLN A 14 6.06 -10.16 0.85
N ASP A 15 5.17 -10.11 -0.12
CA ASP A 15 4.29 -11.24 -0.41
C ASP A 15 5.03 -12.33 -1.18
N ALA A 16 4.76 -13.59 -0.86
CA ALA A 16 5.42 -14.74 -1.47
C ALA A 16 4.68 -15.27 -2.71
N ASP A 17 3.96 -14.41 -3.42
CA ASP A 17 3.01 -14.81 -4.46
C ASP A 17 3.44 -14.51 -5.90
N LEU A 18 4.66 -14.05 -6.09
CA LEU A 18 5.25 -13.73 -7.39
C LEU A 18 4.54 -12.61 -8.20
N GLU A 19 3.61 -11.87 -7.59
CA GLU A 19 2.94 -10.74 -8.25
C GLU A 19 3.86 -9.51 -8.38
N TYR A 20 4.99 -9.47 -7.64
CA TYR A 20 5.91 -8.34 -7.57
C TYR A 20 7.34 -8.73 -7.92
N ASP A 21 8.08 -7.82 -8.55
CA ASP A 21 9.49 -8.00 -8.88
C ASP A 21 10.40 -7.48 -7.74
N PRO A 22 11.28 -8.32 -7.14
CA PRO A 22 12.25 -7.88 -6.15
C PRO A 22 13.23 -6.80 -6.64
N ALA A 23 13.41 -6.63 -7.95
CA ALA A 23 14.24 -5.56 -8.51
C ALA A 23 13.69 -4.16 -8.15
N ASP A 24 12.38 -4.04 -7.89
CA ASP A 24 11.74 -2.79 -7.48
C ASP A 24 12.17 -2.32 -6.07
N TYR A 25 12.84 -3.17 -5.27
CA TYR A 25 13.39 -2.73 -3.98
C TYR A 25 14.47 -1.67 -4.12
N LEU A 26 15.29 -1.74 -5.17
CA LEU A 26 16.40 -0.80 -5.33
C LEU A 26 15.90 0.65 -5.39
N PRO A 27 14.98 1.05 -6.28
CA PRO A 27 14.45 2.40 -6.31
C PRO A 27 13.68 2.78 -5.04
N MET A 28 13.03 1.82 -4.37
CA MET A 28 12.35 2.07 -3.09
C MET A 28 13.34 2.39 -1.96
N LEU A 29 14.48 1.69 -1.90
CA LEU A 29 15.54 1.93 -0.92
C LEU A 29 16.27 3.26 -1.18
N GLU A 30 16.47 3.63 -2.45
CA GLU A 30 17.03 4.93 -2.81
C GLU A 30 16.16 6.09 -2.29
N GLU A 31 14.83 5.96 -2.38
CA GLU A 31 13.91 6.95 -1.85
C GLU A 31 13.96 7.04 -0.32
N LEU A 32 14.20 5.95 0.40
CA LEU A 32 14.40 5.98 1.86
C LEU A 32 15.62 6.80 2.26
N GLY A 33 16.71 6.70 1.51
CA GLY A 33 17.97 7.43 1.79
C GLY A 33 17.85 8.95 1.67
N ARG A 34 16.78 9.46 1.07
CA ARG A 34 16.61 10.91 0.80
C ARG A 34 16.00 11.72 1.95
N ALA A 35 15.40 11.09 2.95
CA ALA A 35 14.87 11.79 4.13
C ALA A 35 14.59 10.84 5.31
N GLU A 36 14.81 11.34 6.54
CA GLU A 36 14.75 10.52 7.76
C GLU A 36 13.33 10.05 8.17
N ARG A 37 12.30 10.84 7.88
CA ARG A 37 10.93 10.56 8.36
C ARG A 37 10.00 10.21 7.20
N ARG A 38 10.27 9.06 6.55
CA ARG A 38 9.43 8.60 5.45
C ARG A 38 9.20 7.10 5.48
N SER A 39 8.05 6.70 4.92
CA SER A 39 7.77 5.34 4.47
C SER A 39 7.69 5.34 2.96
N VAL A 40 8.09 4.26 2.32
CA VAL A 40 8.05 4.14 0.86
C VAL A 40 7.08 3.03 0.48
N TYR A 41 6.15 3.36 -0.42
CA TYR A 41 5.16 2.44 -0.95
C TYR A 41 5.44 2.19 -2.44
N GLY A 42 5.35 0.95 -2.85
CA GLY A 42 5.28 0.63 -4.26
C GLY A 42 3.89 1.01 -4.82
N SER A 43 3.83 1.63 -5.97
CA SER A 43 2.57 1.95 -6.63
C SER A 43 2.44 1.19 -7.95
N ARG A 44 1.49 0.27 -8.01
CA ARG A 44 1.12 -0.47 -9.22
C ARG A 44 0.52 0.45 -10.29
N PRO A 45 -0.42 1.36 -9.95
CA PRO A 45 -0.94 2.30 -10.93
C PRO A 45 0.14 3.18 -11.57
N LEU A 46 1.10 3.67 -10.78
CA LEU A 46 2.22 4.46 -11.32
C LEU A 46 3.13 3.61 -12.20
N GLY A 47 3.39 2.35 -11.84
CA GLY A 47 4.13 1.40 -12.67
C GLY A 47 3.47 1.19 -14.03
N ILE A 48 2.17 0.91 -14.04
CA ILE A 48 1.40 0.71 -15.27
C ILE A 48 1.39 1.99 -16.14
N ILE A 49 1.27 3.17 -15.52
CA ILE A 49 1.33 4.45 -16.26
C ILE A 49 2.73 4.67 -16.83
N ARG A 50 3.79 4.35 -16.07
CA ARG A 50 5.19 4.42 -16.55
C ARG A 50 5.40 3.55 -17.79
N ASP A 51 4.92 2.30 -17.76
CA ASP A 51 5.24 1.28 -18.76
C ASP A 51 4.30 1.33 -19.97
N CYS A 52 3.03 1.69 -19.76
CA CYS A 52 1.97 1.67 -20.77
C CYS A 52 1.40 3.06 -21.12
N GLY A 53 1.83 4.10 -20.41
CA GLY A 53 1.27 5.45 -20.53
C GLY A 53 -0.13 5.60 -19.90
N TRP A 54 -0.63 6.82 -19.96
CA TRP A 54 -1.97 7.14 -19.46
C TRP A 54 -3.04 6.63 -20.41
N ARG A 55 -3.82 5.63 -20.00
CA ARG A 55 -4.89 5.03 -20.80
C ARG A 55 -6.26 5.41 -20.27
N TRP A 56 -6.97 6.26 -20.99
CA TRP A 56 -8.37 6.59 -20.69
C TRP A 56 -9.30 5.48 -21.18
N PRO A 57 -10.42 5.10 -20.46
CA PRO A 57 -10.90 5.70 -19.18
C PRO A 57 -10.35 5.04 -17.91
N PHE A 58 -9.41 4.12 -17.99
CA PHE A 58 -8.92 3.31 -16.86
C PHE A 58 -7.42 3.50 -16.60
N PRO A 59 -6.97 4.73 -16.24
CA PRO A 59 -5.55 4.99 -16.02
C PRO A 59 -5.00 4.15 -14.86
N GLY A 60 -3.81 3.58 -15.05
CA GLY A 60 -3.15 2.77 -14.05
C GLY A 60 -3.83 1.42 -13.73
N ARG A 61 -4.75 0.96 -14.59
CA ARG A 61 -5.36 -0.36 -14.50
C ARG A 61 -4.60 -1.36 -15.36
N HIS A 62 -4.17 -2.48 -14.77
CA HIS A 62 -3.62 -3.60 -15.53
C HIS A 62 -4.71 -4.26 -16.41
N ALA A 63 -4.35 -4.75 -17.60
CA ALA A 63 -5.31 -5.36 -18.54
C ALA A 63 -6.07 -6.53 -17.90
N ASP A 64 -5.36 -7.37 -17.16
CA ASP A 64 -5.90 -8.57 -16.50
C ASP A 64 -6.51 -8.29 -15.13
N GLN A 65 -6.45 -7.05 -14.67
CA GLN A 65 -7.10 -6.66 -13.43
C GLN A 65 -8.59 -6.42 -13.63
N GLY A 66 -9.44 -7.07 -12.84
CA GLY A 66 -10.87 -6.79 -12.81
C GLY A 66 -11.20 -5.33 -12.47
N LEU A 67 -12.34 -4.82 -12.95
CA LEU A 67 -12.78 -3.44 -12.65
C LEU A 67 -13.03 -3.22 -11.16
N GLY A 68 -13.56 -4.21 -10.44
CA GLY A 68 -13.89 -4.08 -9.02
C GLY A 68 -12.70 -3.66 -8.15
N PRO A 69 -11.57 -4.38 -8.15
CA PRO A 69 -10.37 -4.01 -7.41
C PRO A 69 -9.81 -2.63 -7.80
N TRP A 70 -9.87 -2.26 -9.09
CA TRP A 70 -9.42 -0.96 -9.56
C TRP A 70 -10.32 0.18 -9.03
N VAL A 71 -11.66 0.04 -9.14
CA VAL A 71 -12.61 1.00 -8.58
C VAL A 71 -12.45 1.10 -7.06
N MET A 72 -12.28 -0.03 -6.37
CA MET A 72 -12.08 -0.02 -4.92
C MET A 72 -10.81 0.75 -4.54
N ASN A 73 -9.70 0.58 -5.26
CA ASN A 73 -8.50 1.38 -5.00
C ASN A 73 -8.78 2.88 -5.16
N ILE A 74 -9.49 3.30 -6.21
CA ILE A 74 -9.87 4.72 -6.40
C ILE A 74 -10.68 5.23 -5.22
N VAL A 75 -11.66 4.45 -4.74
CA VAL A 75 -12.49 4.84 -3.58
C VAL A 75 -11.63 4.99 -2.33
N LEU A 76 -10.74 4.03 -2.06
CA LEU A 76 -9.86 4.06 -0.88
C LEU A 76 -8.89 5.25 -0.93
N VAL A 77 -8.24 5.51 -2.06
CA VAL A 77 -7.29 6.63 -2.20
C VAL A 77 -8.01 7.99 -2.13
N SER A 78 -9.22 8.07 -2.66
CA SER A 78 -10.08 9.26 -2.51
C SER A 78 -10.44 9.51 -1.05
N LEU A 79 -10.68 8.45 -0.30
CA LEU A 79 -10.96 8.55 1.14
C LEU A 79 -9.74 9.03 1.93
N PHE A 80 -8.53 8.54 1.59
CA PHE A 80 -7.29 9.07 2.16
C PHE A 80 -7.10 10.55 1.86
N LEU A 81 -7.34 10.98 0.63
CA LEU A 81 -7.28 12.38 0.25
C LEU A 81 -8.27 13.23 1.05
N LEU A 82 -9.53 12.78 1.18
CA LEU A 82 -10.58 13.50 1.89
C LEU A 82 -10.29 13.62 3.39
N LEU A 83 -9.90 12.52 4.05
CA LEU A 83 -9.77 12.46 5.50
C LEU A 83 -8.41 12.91 6.01
N PHE A 84 -7.33 12.63 5.27
CA PHE A 84 -5.95 12.91 5.70
C PHE A 84 -5.29 14.02 4.88
N ARG A 85 -5.94 14.50 3.81
CA ARG A 85 -5.39 15.48 2.86
C ARG A 85 -4.04 15.04 2.27
N ARG A 86 -3.91 13.73 2.04
CA ARG A 86 -2.73 13.11 1.46
C ARG A 86 -3.15 12.30 0.25
N TRP A 87 -2.47 12.56 -0.87
CA TRP A 87 -2.65 11.78 -2.07
C TRP A 87 -1.76 10.54 -1.98
N ILE A 88 -2.38 9.36 -2.12
CA ILE A 88 -1.73 8.06 -2.24
C ILE A 88 -2.38 7.42 -3.46
N THR A 89 -1.59 6.83 -4.37
CA THR A 89 -2.13 6.24 -5.61
C THR A 89 -2.45 4.75 -5.46
N ASP A 90 -1.79 4.07 -4.53
CA ASP A 90 -2.01 2.65 -4.25
C ASP A 90 -1.97 2.33 -2.76
N SER A 91 -3.13 2.26 -2.13
CA SER A 91 -3.23 1.87 -0.72
C SER A 91 -3.24 0.36 -0.50
N LEU A 92 -3.46 -0.42 -1.57
CA LEU A 92 -3.62 -1.88 -1.54
C LEU A 92 -2.35 -2.64 -1.92
N THR A 93 -1.25 -1.95 -2.20
CA THR A 93 0.03 -2.59 -2.49
C THR A 93 0.58 -3.31 -1.27
N ALA A 94 1.22 -4.46 -1.46
CA ALA A 94 1.97 -5.14 -0.40
C ALA A 94 3.39 -4.56 -0.26
N TYR A 95 3.98 -4.04 -1.35
CA TYR A 95 5.32 -3.47 -1.28
C TYR A 95 5.34 -2.17 -0.50
N LYS A 96 5.70 -2.28 0.79
CA LYS A 96 5.80 -1.15 1.71
C LYS A 96 7.04 -1.28 2.57
N ILE A 97 7.77 -0.18 2.71
CA ILE A 97 8.94 -0.09 3.57
C ILE A 97 8.66 0.92 4.69
N TYR A 98 8.91 0.48 5.90
CA TYR A 98 8.62 1.23 7.11
C TYR A 98 9.85 1.38 7.99
N PRO A 99 10.07 2.52 8.68
CA PRO A 99 11.03 2.60 9.78
C PRO A 99 10.64 1.64 10.91
N THR A 100 11.54 0.74 11.29
CA THR A 100 11.28 -0.32 12.30
C THR A 100 10.85 0.27 13.64
N ALA A 101 11.61 1.27 14.15
CA ALA A 101 11.33 1.89 15.43
C ALA A 101 9.92 2.50 15.47
N LEU A 102 9.47 3.11 14.36
CA LEU A 102 8.16 3.72 14.25
C LEU A 102 7.04 2.69 14.26
N ILE A 103 7.14 1.64 13.44
CA ILE A 103 6.11 0.58 13.38
C ILE A 103 6.01 -0.16 14.72
N LYS A 104 7.13 -0.40 15.39
CA LYS A 104 7.13 -1.02 16.73
C LYS A 104 6.46 -0.14 17.80
N SER A 105 6.44 1.18 17.62
CA SER A 105 5.77 2.11 18.55
C SER A 105 4.25 2.10 18.42
N PHE A 106 3.71 1.59 17.31
CA PHE A 106 2.27 1.55 17.09
C PHE A 106 1.62 0.33 17.76
N SER A 107 0.53 0.58 18.49
CA SER A 107 -0.36 -0.48 18.95
C SER A 107 -1.30 -0.87 17.80
N VAL A 108 -0.97 -1.91 17.04
CA VAL A 108 -1.80 -2.42 15.94
C VAL A 108 -2.96 -3.21 16.52
N LYS A 109 -4.18 -2.89 16.07
CA LYS A 109 -5.45 -3.46 16.60
C LYS A 109 -6.12 -4.43 15.62
N THR A 110 -5.74 -4.39 14.36
CA THR A 110 -6.26 -5.26 13.30
C THR A 110 -5.32 -6.42 13.02
N CYS A 111 -5.82 -7.48 12.36
CA CYS A 111 -5.03 -8.68 12.10
C CYS A 111 -5.25 -9.29 10.69
N GLY A 112 -6.06 -8.65 9.84
CA GLY A 112 -6.33 -9.05 8.46
C GLY A 112 -5.70 -8.11 7.44
N PHE A 113 -6.23 -8.10 6.21
CA PHE A 113 -5.80 -7.19 5.14
C PHE A 113 -5.97 -5.71 5.50
N GLU A 114 -6.90 -5.39 6.39
CA GLU A 114 -7.14 -4.04 6.87
C GLU A 114 -5.99 -3.46 7.71
N THR A 115 -5.04 -4.30 8.17
CA THR A 115 -3.87 -3.86 8.94
C THR A 115 -3.01 -2.87 8.15
N ASP A 116 -2.91 -3.03 6.85
CA ASP A 116 -2.21 -2.10 5.97
C ASP A 116 -2.81 -0.69 6.01
N HIS A 117 -4.14 -0.61 6.09
CA HIS A 117 -4.86 0.68 6.17
C HIS A 117 -4.73 1.29 7.57
N GLU A 118 -4.76 0.48 8.62
CA GLU A 118 -4.47 0.94 9.99
C GLU A 118 -3.08 1.56 10.08
N LEU A 119 -2.06 0.85 9.59
CA LEU A 119 -0.67 1.34 9.59
C LEU A 119 -0.53 2.62 8.78
N THR A 120 -1.14 2.69 7.59
CA THR A 120 -1.14 3.91 6.76
C THR A 120 -1.78 5.08 7.50
N CYS A 121 -2.93 4.89 8.16
CA CYS A 121 -3.58 5.93 8.96
C CYS A 121 -2.68 6.41 10.11
N LYS A 122 -2.05 5.49 10.83
CA LYS A 122 -1.13 5.82 11.95
C LYS A 122 0.10 6.58 11.48
N LEU A 123 0.70 6.18 10.36
CA LEU A 123 1.81 6.89 9.75
C LEU A 123 1.42 8.34 9.41
N LEU A 124 0.30 8.54 8.74
CA LEU A 124 -0.19 9.86 8.36
C LEU A 124 -0.52 10.73 9.58
N LYS A 125 -1.10 10.15 10.64
CA LYS A 125 -1.36 10.85 11.92
C LYS A 125 -0.06 11.23 12.62
N ALA A 126 0.99 10.42 12.54
CA ALA A 126 2.33 10.70 13.08
C ALA A 126 3.13 11.71 12.23
N GLY A 127 2.55 12.23 11.14
CA GLY A 127 3.19 13.20 10.26
C GLY A 127 4.32 12.60 9.40
N ILE A 128 4.30 11.29 9.18
CA ILE A 128 5.27 10.60 8.33
C ILE A 128 4.91 10.83 6.86
N SER A 129 5.92 11.17 6.07
CA SER A 129 5.76 11.26 4.62
C SER A 129 5.68 9.87 4.00
N ILE A 130 4.65 9.62 3.21
CA ILE A 130 4.56 8.42 2.37
C ILE A 130 4.95 8.84 0.96
N VAL A 131 5.99 8.22 0.42
CA VAL A 131 6.47 8.44 -0.95
C VAL A 131 6.16 7.19 -1.74
N GLU A 132 5.65 7.36 -2.95
CA GLU A 132 5.32 6.24 -3.83
C GLU A 132 6.33 6.12 -4.97
N VAL A 133 6.73 4.87 -5.23
CA VAL A 133 7.65 4.48 -6.31
C VAL A 133 6.89 3.59 -7.28
N PRO A 134 6.97 3.84 -8.60
CA PRO A 134 6.39 2.96 -9.61
C PRO A 134 7.01 1.56 -9.52
N ILE A 135 6.18 0.53 -9.40
CA ILE A 135 6.60 -0.87 -9.35
C ILE A 135 5.96 -1.69 -10.46
N ALA A 136 6.60 -2.78 -10.84
CA ALA A 136 6.03 -3.79 -11.71
C ALA A 136 4.92 -4.58 -10.97
N TYR A 137 3.93 -5.07 -11.72
CA TYR A 137 2.85 -5.84 -11.14
C TYR A 137 2.26 -6.83 -12.15
N GLU A 138 2.28 -8.10 -11.83
CA GLU A 138 1.68 -9.18 -12.59
C GLU A 138 0.54 -9.81 -11.79
N PRO A 139 -0.72 -9.41 -12.03
CA PRO A 139 -1.85 -9.88 -11.24
C PRO A 139 -2.14 -11.35 -11.51
N ARG A 140 -2.26 -12.15 -10.45
CA ARG A 140 -2.75 -13.53 -10.55
C ARG A 140 -4.23 -13.58 -10.93
N SER A 141 -4.60 -14.61 -11.67
CA SER A 141 -5.99 -14.95 -11.96
C SER A 141 -6.72 -15.52 -10.73
N LEU A 142 -8.04 -15.64 -10.80
CA LEU A 142 -8.82 -16.30 -9.74
C LEU A 142 -8.48 -17.79 -9.62
N GLU A 143 -8.11 -18.45 -10.72
CA GLU A 143 -7.70 -19.85 -10.76
C GLU A 143 -6.34 -20.07 -10.05
N GLU A 144 -5.49 -19.06 -10.04
CA GLU A 144 -4.21 -19.04 -9.34
C GLU A 144 -4.32 -18.68 -7.85
N GLY A 145 -5.53 -18.64 -7.29
CA GLY A 145 -5.77 -18.54 -5.86
C GLY A 145 -5.88 -17.12 -5.28
N LYS A 146 -6.32 -16.16 -6.08
CA LYS A 146 -6.63 -14.80 -5.58
C LYS A 146 -7.70 -14.83 -4.49
N LYS A 147 -7.37 -14.43 -3.27
CA LYS A 147 -8.21 -14.58 -2.07
C LYS A 147 -9.01 -13.34 -1.69
N ILE A 148 -8.73 -12.18 -2.28
CA ILE A 148 -9.37 -10.90 -1.91
C ILE A 148 -10.85 -10.93 -2.29
N ARG A 149 -11.73 -10.65 -1.33
CA ARG A 149 -13.19 -10.62 -1.47
C ARG A 149 -13.70 -9.17 -1.46
N PRO A 150 -14.87 -8.88 -2.06
CA PRO A 150 -15.48 -7.54 -1.99
C PRO A 150 -15.68 -7.02 -0.56
N LEU A 151 -15.93 -7.91 0.40
CA LEU A 151 -16.07 -7.56 1.81
C LEU A 151 -14.79 -6.95 2.40
N ASP A 152 -13.60 -7.40 1.95
CA ASP A 152 -12.32 -6.86 2.41
C ASP A 152 -12.19 -5.37 2.07
N GLY A 153 -12.74 -4.95 0.92
CA GLY A 153 -12.82 -3.54 0.54
C GLY A 153 -13.70 -2.71 1.49
N LEU A 154 -14.84 -3.24 1.91
CA LEU A 154 -15.72 -2.56 2.88
C LEU A 154 -15.07 -2.46 4.26
N ILE A 155 -14.37 -3.51 4.68
CA ILE A 155 -13.59 -3.52 5.93
C ILE A 155 -12.48 -2.47 5.85
N ALA A 156 -11.78 -2.37 4.71
CA ALA A 156 -10.75 -1.35 4.49
C ALA A 156 -11.32 0.08 4.59
N LEU A 157 -12.46 0.36 3.95
CA LEU A 157 -13.15 1.66 4.06
C LEU A 157 -13.47 2.00 5.52
N TRP A 158 -14.09 1.06 6.23
CA TRP A 158 -14.42 1.25 7.65
C TRP A 158 -13.17 1.50 8.49
N THR A 159 -12.09 0.76 8.22
CA THR A 159 -10.82 0.90 8.93
C THR A 159 -10.24 2.31 8.75
N ILE A 160 -10.20 2.83 7.53
CA ILE A 160 -9.70 4.19 7.27
C ILE A 160 -10.53 5.25 8.03
N VAL A 161 -11.87 5.13 7.96
CA VAL A 161 -12.74 6.05 8.70
C VAL A 161 -12.53 5.94 10.21
N ARG A 162 -12.53 4.72 10.75
CA ARG A 162 -12.32 4.46 12.18
C ARG A 162 -10.99 5.06 12.66
N PHE A 163 -9.87 4.73 12.03
CA PHE A 163 -8.56 5.18 12.47
C PHE A 163 -8.25 6.63 12.15
N ARG A 164 -9.11 7.34 11.43
CA ARG A 164 -9.05 8.79 11.35
C ARG A 164 -9.44 9.44 12.67
N PHE A 165 -10.48 8.92 13.35
CA PHE A 165 -11.12 9.53 14.50
C PHE A 165 -10.79 8.81 15.83
N VAL A 166 -10.53 7.51 15.78
CA VAL A 166 -10.23 6.66 16.95
C VAL A 166 -8.85 6.05 16.77
N ASP A 167 -8.07 5.98 17.85
CA ASP A 167 -6.78 5.30 17.88
C ASP A 167 -6.83 4.11 18.81
#